data_175877d43ffea38c0b8d88f8e276d34e
#
_entry.id   175877d43ffea38c0b8d88f8e276d34e
#
_cell.length_a   1.000
_cell.length_b   1.000
_cell.length_c   1.000
_cell.angle_alpha   90.00
_cell.angle_beta   90.00
_cell.angle_gamma   90.00
#
_symmetry.space_group_name_H-M   'P 1'
#
loop_
_entity.id
_entity.type
_entity.pdbx_description
1 polymer ?
#
loop_
_entity_poly.entity_id
_entity_poly.type
_entity_poly.pdbx_seq_one_letter_code
_entity_poly.pdbx_strand_id
1 'polypeptide(L)'
;RVGNQNILQSLKNIDPSFQVLENNDFGSDPNRVPEIQMRGASSFTDMKDKYQTNPNQPLFILDGFETTLTKILDLDMNLVESVTLLKDATAKAIYGAKAANGLVVIETKQPEKGKMRITYTGSLDVEAPDLSSYDLCNAREKLQAEYLAGFYTTESATDQMALDQKYSDMVRRIEAGVNTYWLEKPLRIGTGQKHSLYMEGG
;
A
#
# COMPACT_ATOMS: atom_id res chain seq x y z
N ARG A 1 -16.96 -1.98 15.59
CA ARG A 1 -16.64 -0.88 14.67
C ARG A 1 -15.33 -1.24 13.97
N VAL A 2 -15.42 -1.59 12.72
CA VAL A 2 -14.27 -1.83 11.85
C VAL A 2 -13.71 -0.45 11.49
N GLY A 3 -12.41 -0.28 11.67
CA GLY A 3 -11.74 1.02 11.68
C GLY A 3 -12.11 1.98 10.54
N ASN A 4 -12.22 3.22 10.92
CA ASN A 4 -12.79 4.33 10.13
C ASN A 4 -11.85 4.89 9.04
N GLN A 5 -10.72 4.25 8.76
CA GLN A 5 -9.65 4.88 7.97
C GLN A 5 -9.58 4.44 6.51
N ASN A 6 -10.08 3.25 6.16
CA ASN A 6 -10.02 2.77 4.79
C ASN A 6 -11.21 1.85 4.47
N ILE A 7 -12.04 2.29 3.52
CA ILE A 7 -13.22 1.53 3.07
C ILE A 7 -12.86 0.12 2.59
N LEU A 8 -11.70 -0.05 1.95
CA LEU A 8 -11.26 -1.34 1.43
C LEU A 8 -10.93 -2.33 2.53
N GLN A 9 -10.29 -1.88 3.61
CA GLN A 9 -10.03 -2.71 4.79
C GLN A 9 -11.33 -3.11 5.47
N SER A 10 -12.28 -2.20 5.54
CA SER A 10 -13.61 -2.48 6.08
C SER A 10 -14.32 -3.53 5.23
N LEU A 11 -14.27 -3.42 3.90
CA LEU A 11 -14.84 -4.40 2.98
C LEU A 11 -14.17 -5.79 3.08
N LYS A 12 -12.83 -5.83 3.16
CA LYS A 12 -12.09 -7.08 3.37
C LYS A 12 -12.49 -7.80 4.66
N ASN A 13 -12.77 -7.04 5.71
CA ASN A 13 -13.18 -7.60 6.99
C ASN A 13 -14.66 -8.06 7.01
N ILE A 14 -15.52 -7.43 6.22
CA ILE A 14 -16.93 -7.80 6.10
C ILE A 14 -17.09 -9.07 5.24
N ASP A 15 -16.32 -9.15 4.18
CA ASP A 15 -16.45 -10.23 3.21
C ASP A 15 -15.09 -10.78 2.74
N PRO A 16 -14.76 -12.04 3.09
CA PRO A 16 -13.50 -12.68 2.68
C PRO A 16 -13.33 -12.84 1.17
N SER A 17 -14.41 -12.77 0.39
CA SER A 17 -14.32 -12.85 -1.08
C SER A 17 -13.84 -11.55 -1.71
N PHE A 18 -13.90 -10.45 -0.96
CA PHE A 18 -13.34 -9.17 -1.37
C PHE A 18 -11.84 -9.18 -1.05
N GLN A 19 -11.01 -9.31 -2.08
CA GLN A 19 -9.57 -9.39 -1.95
C GLN A 19 -8.93 -8.12 -2.48
N VAL A 20 -8.07 -7.54 -1.67
CA VAL A 20 -7.13 -6.49 -2.07
C VAL A 20 -5.82 -7.18 -2.38
N LEU A 21 -5.41 -7.15 -3.64
CA LEU A 21 -4.16 -7.76 -4.07
C LEU A 21 -2.99 -6.83 -3.71
N GLU A 22 -2.13 -7.32 -2.86
CA GLU A 22 -0.87 -6.66 -2.56
C GLU A 22 0.08 -6.89 -3.74
N ASN A 23 0.55 -5.83 -4.35
CA ASN A 23 1.53 -5.88 -5.41
C ASN A 23 2.77 -5.10 -4.96
N ASN A 24 3.87 -5.82 -4.77
CA ASN A 24 5.13 -5.28 -4.29
C ASN A 24 6.04 -4.77 -5.43
N ASP A 25 5.62 -4.84 -6.70
CA ASP A 25 6.45 -4.49 -7.86
C ASP A 25 6.88 -3.01 -7.87
N PHE A 26 6.14 -2.16 -7.17
CA PHE A 26 6.37 -0.71 -7.12
C PHE A 26 6.70 -0.19 -5.71
N GLY A 27 7.03 -1.07 -4.77
CA GLY A 27 7.32 -0.70 -3.39
C GLY A 27 6.10 -0.12 -2.66
N SER A 28 6.36 0.71 -1.65
CA SER A 28 5.33 1.36 -0.83
C SER A 28 4.95 2.72 -1.42
N ASP A 29 4.33 2.75 -2.60
CA ASP A 29 3.76 3.99 -3.13
C ASP A 29 2.37 4.22 -2.52
N PRO A 30 2.19 5.21 -1.62
CA PRO A 30 0.92 5.47 -0.95
C PRO A 30 -0.17 5.99 -1.90
N ASN A 31 0.19 6.49 -3.08
CA ASN A 31 -0.74 7.01 -4.07
C ASN A 31 -1.24 5.93 -5.04
N ARG A 32 -0.71 4.72 -4.93
CA ARG A 32 -1.13 3.65 -5.82
C ARG A 32 -2.51 3.14 -5.47
N VAL A 33 -3.37 3.09 -6.47
CA VAL A 33 -4.69 2.47 -6.35
C VAL A 33 -4.50 0.95 -6.28
N PRO A 34 -4.91 0.28 -5.18
CA PRO A 34 -4.76 -1.15 -5.03
C PRO A 34 -5.63 -1.91 -6.04
N GLU A 35 -5.18 -3.08 -6.42
CA GLU A 35 -5.98 -3.99 -7.22
C GLU A 35 -6.98 -4.74 -6.35
N ILE A 36 -8.23 -4.77 -6.81
CA ILE A 36 -9.33 -5.39 -6.09
C ILE A 36 -9.95 -6.49 -6.93
N GLN A 37 -10.22 -7.61 -6.30
CA GLN A 37 -10.96 -8.72 -6.87
C GLN A 37 -12.05 -9.19 -5.92
N MET A 38 -13.18 -9.65 -6.45
CA MET A 38 -14.30 -10.09 -5.64
C MET A 38 -14.68 -11.56 -5.85
N ARG A 39 -14.29 -12.17 -6.97
CA ARG A 39 -14.59 -13.58 -7.32
C ARG A 39 -13.40 -14.32 -7.92
N GLY A 40 -12.19 -13.85 -7.72
CA GLY A 40 -10.99 -14.31 -8.40
C GLY A 40 -10.86 -13.75 -9.82
N ALA A 41 -9.78 -14.09 -10.50
CA ALA A 41 -9.51 -13.63 -11.85
C ALA A 41 -10.38 -14.40 -12.85
N SER A 42 -11.29 -13.74 -13.54
CA SER A 42 -12.12 -14.31 -14.60
C SER A 42 -11.55 -14.07 -16.00
N SER A 43 -10.52 -13.24 -16.12
CA SER A 43 -9.85 -12.91 -17.38
C SER A 43 -8.32 -12.98 -17.26
N PHE A 44 -7.66 -13.21 -18.39
CA PHE A 44 -6.20 -13.24 -18.47
C PHE A 44 -5.60 -11.88 -18.13
N THR A 45 -4.49 -11.90 -17.39
CA THR A 45 -3.80 -10.74 -16.85
C THR A 45 -3.25 -9.77 -17.92
N ASP A 46 -3.04 -10.26 -19.14
CA ASP A 46 -2.46 -9.48 -20.27
C ASP A 46 -3.36 -8.36 -20.80
N MET A 47 -4.64 -8.29 -20.40
CA MET A 47 -5.53 -7.23 -20.84
C MET A 47 -5.39 -5.91 -20.05
N LYS A 48 -4.70 -5.90 -18.91
CA LYS A 48 -4.49 -4.70 -18.10
C LYS A 48 -3.72 -3.61 -18.83
N ASP A 49 -2.65 -3.98 -19.54
CA ASP A 49 -1.75 -3.02 -20.20
C ASP A 49 -2.39 -2.35 -21.42
N LYS A 50 -3.39 -2.98 -22.01
CA LYS A 50 -4.01 -2.52 -23.26
C LYS A 50 -5.15 -1.52 -23.09
N TYR A 51 -5.86 -1.57 -21.95
CA TYR A 51 -7.10 -0.80 -21.74
C TYR A 51 -7.14 0.05 -20.48
N GLN A 52 -6.07 0.09 -19.67
CA GLN A 52 -5.97 0.82 -18.39
C GLN A 52 -7.08 0.52 -17.36
N THR A 53 -7.93 -0.44 -17.66
CA THR A 53 -9.04 -0.89 -16.79
C THR A 53 -8.80 -2.35 -16.40
N ASN A 54 -8.86 -2.65 -15.12
CA ASN A 54 -8.77 -4.03 -14.65
C ASN A 54 -10.10 -4.76 -14.91
N PRO A 55 -10.15 -5.72 -15.86
CA PRO A 55 -11.38 -6.41 -16.22
C PRO A 55 -11.95 -7.27 -15.08
N ASN A 56 -11.17 -7.56 -14.04
CA ASN A 56 -11.59 -8.33 -12.88
C ASN A 56 -12.11 -7.48 -11.71
N GLN A 57 -12.09 -6.16 -11.87
CA GLN A 57 -12.55 -5.24 -10.85
C GLN A 57 -14.07 -5.28 -10.70
N PRO A 58 -14.61 -5.27 -9.45
CA PRO A 58 -16.05 -5.12 -9.24
C PRO A 58 -16.54 -3.74 -9.71
N LEU A 59 -17.80 -3.66 -10.07
CA LEU A 59 -18.47 -2.39 -10.37
C LEU A 59 -18.74 -1.63 -9.06
N PHE A 60 -18.48 -0.33 -9.04
CA PHE A 60 -18.78 0.53 -7.90
C PHE A 60 -19.94 1.46 -8.21
N ILE A 61 -20.90 1.51 -7.31
CA ILE A 61 -22.05 2.42 -7.37
C ILE A 61 -22.04 3.28 -6.11
N LEU A 62 -22.10 4.58 -6.29
CA LEU A 62 -22.22 5.57 -5.21
C LEU A 62 -23.52 6.35 -5.40
N ASP A 63 -24.43 6.24 -4.44
CA ASP A 63 -25.76 6.89 -4.47
C ASP A 63 -26.52 6.66 -5.79
N GLY A 64 -26.45 5.42 -6.31
CA GLY A 64 -27.11 5.02 -7.56
C GLY A 64 -26.34 5.30 -8.85
N PHE A 65 -25.19 5.96 -8.79
CA PHE A 65 -24.36 6.29 -9.96
C PHE A 65 -23.07 5.46 -10.01
N GLU A 66 -22.70 5.04 -11.23
CA GLU A 66 -21.43 4.36 -11.47
C GLU A 66 -20.25 5.29 -11.12
N THR A 67 -19.27 4.78 -10.37
CA THR A 67 -18.13 5.55 -9.92
C THR A 67 -16.84 4.75 -10.02
N THR A 68 -15.69 5.43 -9.86
CA THR A 68 -14.36 4.81 -9.90
C THR A 68 -13.87 4.46 -8.50
N LEU A 69 -12.96 3.48 -8.43
CA LEU A 69 -12.31 3.11 -7.18
C LEU A 69 -11.59 4.30 -6.53
N THR A 70 -10.95 5.15 -7.32
CA THR A 70 -10.26 6.36 -6.81
C THR A 70 -11.22 7.26 -6.04
N LYS A 71 -12.41 7.54 -6.60
CA LYS A 71 -13.42 8.35 -5.89
C LYS A 71 -13.91 7.70 -4.60
N ILE A 72 -13.99 6.37 -4.57
CA ILE A 72 -14.36 5.63 -3.35
C ILE A 72 -13.26 5.75 -2.28
N LEU A 73 -11.99 5.71 -2.66
CA LEU A 73 -10.85 5.89 -1.75
C LEU A 73 -10.78 7.30 -1.17
N ASP A 74 -11.20 8.28 -1.98
CA ASP A 74 -11.26 9.69 -1.57
C ASP A 74 -12.48 10.02 -0.71
N LEU A 75 -13.48 9.13 -0.67
CA LEU A 75 -14.71 9.36 0.08
C LEU A 75 -14.42 9.38 1.59
N ASP A 76 -15.02 10.34 2.29
CA ASP A 76 -15.01 10.37 3.75
C ASP A 76 -15.95 9.29 4.31
N MET A 77 -15.38 8.34 5.05
CA MET A 77 -16.13 7.22 5.65
C MET A 77 -17.22 7.69 6.63
N ASN A 78 -17.11 8.88 7.19
CA ASN A 78 -18.13 9.43 8.07
C ASN A 78 -19.43 9.78 7.32
N LEU A 79 -19.34 9.99 6.01
CA LEU A 79 -20.49 10.25 5.15
C LEU A 79 -21.18 8.98 4.68
N VAL A 80 -20.55 7.82 4.80
CA VAL A 80 -21.12 6.54 4.38
C VAL A 80 -22.17 6.08 5.39
N GLU A 81 -23.36 5.77 4.89
CA GLU A 81 -24.46 5.18 5.64
C GLU A 81 -24.41 3.66 5.55
N SER A 82 -24.36 3.14 4.34
CA SER A 82 -24.33 1.70 4.09
C SER A 82 -23.38 1.31 2.98
N VAL A 83 -22.86 0.07 3.07
CA VAL A 83 -22.09 -0.57 2.00
C VAL A 83 -22.64 -1.97 1.79
N THR A 84 -23.10 -2.24 0.57
CA THR A 84 -23.67 -3.52 0.20
C THR A 84 -22.83 -4.19 -0.88
N LEU A 85 -22.47 -5.45 -0.65
CA LEU A 85 -21.73 -6.28 -1.60
C LEU A 85 -22.69 -7.25 -2.28
N LEU A 86 -22.84 -7.15 -3.59
CA LEU A 86 -23.65 -8.06 -4.39
C LEU A 86 -22.76 -8.90 -5.30
N LYS A 87 -22.75 -10.19 -5.08
CA LYS A 87 -21.87 -11.14 -5.76
C LYS A 87 -22.60 -12.01 -6.79
N ASP A 88 -23.91 -12.09 -6.70
CA ASP A 88 -24.72 -13.09 -7.37
C ASP A 88 -25.33 -12.59 -8.69
N ALA A 89 -26.15 -13.46 -9.28
CA ALA A 89 -26.93 -13.16 -10.48
C ALA A 89 -27.79 -11.90 -10.33
N THR A 90 -28.15 -11.53 -9.11
CA THR A 90 -28.91 -10.30 -8.78
C THR A 90 -28.17 -9.04 -9.24
N ALA A 91 -26.86 -8.97 -9.02
CA ALA A 91 -26.05 -7.84 -9.49
C ALA A 91 -26.08 -7.72 -11.01
N LYS A 92 -25.98 -8.85 -11.72
CA LYS A 92 -26.07 -8.89 -13.18
C LYS A 92 -27.45 -8.55 -13.72
N ALA A 93 -28.51 -8.90 -13.01
CA ALA A 93 -29.88 -8.61 -13.41
C ALA A 93 -30.17 -7.10 -13.36
N ILE A 94 -29.58 -6.38 -12.40
CA ILE A 94 -29.82 -4.94 -12.20
C ILE A 94 -28.87 -4.10 -13.05
N TYR A 95 -27.58 -4.46 -13.08
CA TYR A 95 -26.50 -3.64 -13.68
C TYR A 95 -25.87 -4.28 -14.92
N GLY A 96 -26.39 -5.41 -15.39
CA GLY A 96 -25.97 -6.07 -16.63
C GLY A 96 -24.58 -6.69 -16.55
N ALA A 97 -23.93 -6.81 -17.71
CA ALA A 97 -22.62 -7.46 -17.86
C ALA A 97 -21.48 -6.77 -17.07
N LYS A 98 -21.59 -5.47 -16.81
CA LYS A 98 -20.60 -4.71 -16.04
C LYS A 98 -20.43 -5.23 -14.60
N ALA A 99 -21.50 -5.77 -14.01
CA ALA A 99 -21.48 -6.36 -12.67
C ALA A 99 -21.06 -7.85 -12.65
N ALA A 100 -20.45 -8.34 -13.74
CA ALA A 100 -20.03 -9.75 -13.84
C ALA A 100 -19.06 -10.18 -12.74
N ASN A 101 -18.21 -9.28 -12.29
CA ASN A 101 -17.19 -9.51 -11.26
C ASN A 101 -17.64 -9.10 -9.85
N GLY A 102 -18.92 -8.82 -9.69
CA GLY A 102 -19.49 -8.33 -8.45
C GLY A 102 -19.80 -6.85 -8.49
N LEU A 103 -20.52 -6.39 -7.48
CA LEU A 103 -21.00 -5.02 -7.35
C LEU A 103 -20.85 -4.57 -5.92
N VAL A 104 -20.30 -3.37 -5.74
CA VAL A 104 -20.20 -2.66 -4.46
C VAL A 104 -21.13 -1.44 -4.54
N VAL A 105 -22.19 -1.44 -3.76
CA VAL A 105 -23.11 -0.31 -3.65
C VAL A 105 -22.80 0.43 -2.35
N ILE A 106 -22.57 1.72 -2.47
CA ILE A 106 -22.29 2.62 -1.35
C ILE A 106 -23.36 3.68 -1.33
N GLU A 107 -23.98 3.83 -0.18
CA GLU A 107 -24.99 4.87 0.06
C GLU A 107 -24.45 5.86 1.07
N THR A 108 -24.56 7.14 0.77
CA THR A 108 -24.17 8.21 1.69
C THR A 108 -25.36 8.62 2.55
N LYS A 109 -25.04 9.16 3.73
CA LYS A 109 -26.03 9.70 4.66
C LYS A 109 -26.80 10.82 3.98
N GLN A 110 -28.13 10.76 4.09
CA GLN A 110 -28.95 11.85 3.57
C GLN A 110 -28.87 13.06 4.50
N PRO A 111 -28.82 14.28 3.94
CA PRO A 111 -28.81 15.51 4.73
C PRO A 111 -30.07 15.62 5.60
N GLU A 112 -29.89 15.97 6.86
CA GLU A 112 -31.00 16.26 7.76
C GLU A 112 -31.57 17.65 7.43
N LYS A 113 -32.90 17.75 7.39
CA LYS A 113 -33.59 19.03 7.24
C LYS A 113 -33.36 19.89 8.50
N GLY A 114 -32.98 21.15 8.31
CA GLY A 114 -32.81 22.05 9.43
C GLY A 114 -31.68 23.06 9.25
N LYS A 115 -31.00 23.36 10.35
CA LYS A 115 -29.92 24.36 10.35
C LYS A 115 -28.70 23.86 9.54
N MET A 116 -28.11 24.76 8.78
CA MET A 116 -26.85 24.50 8.09
C MET A 116 -25.80 23.95 9.05
N ARG A 117 -25.25 22.78 8.71
CA ARG A 117 -24.17 22.15 9.44
C ARG A 117 -22.93 22.05 8.55
N ILE A 118 -21.80 22.44 9.08
CA ILE A 118 -20.52 22.35 8.39
C ILE A 118 -19.66 21.39 9.19
N THR A 119 -19.19 20.33 8.53
CA THR A 119 -18.31 19.32 9.11
C THR A 119 -16.98 19.35 8.36
N TYR A 120 -15.89 19.48 9.10
CA TYR A 120 -14.54 19.37 8.58
C TYR A 120 -13.87 18.12 9.17
N THR A 121 -13.31 17.29 8.30
CA THR A 121 -12.54 16.11 8.70
C THR A 121 -11.13 16.21 8.11
N GLY A 122 -10.12 16.09 8.95
CA GLY A 122 -8.72 16.04 8.55
C GLY A 122 -8.06 14.75 9.01
N SER A 123 -7.28 14.10 8.16
CA SER A 123 -6.40 12.99 8.54
C SER A 123 -4.97 13.28 8.11
N LEU A 124 -4.04 12.81 8.93
CA LEU A 124 -2.60 12.80 8.65
C LEU A 124 -2.15 11.35 8.70
N ASP A 125 -1.66 10.86 7.59
CA ASP A 125 -1.12 9.52 7.47
C ASP A 125 0.40 9.62 7.46
N VAL A 126 1.07 8.84 8.33
CA VAL A 126 2.52 8.75 8.41
C VAL A 126 2.90 7.31 8.22
N GLU A 127 3.66 7.03 7.17
CA GLU A 127 4.16 5.71 6.83
C GLU A 127 5.68 5.67 7.04
N ALA A 128 6.11 4.89 8.03
CA ALA A 128 7.52 4.73 8.34
C ALA A 128 7.93 3.27 8.09
N PRO A 129 9.03 3.03 7.35
CA PRO A 129 9.52 1.67 7.15
C PRO A 129 10.04 1.10 8.45
N ASP A 130 9.57 -0.08 8.84
CA ASP A 130 10.10 -0.84 9.96
C ASP A 130 11.26 -1.72 9.48
N LEU A 131 12.48 -1.32 9.80
CA LEU A 131 13.71 -2.03 9.48
C LEU A 131 14.19 -2.93 10.63
N SER A 132 13.49 -2.95 11.75
CA SER A 132 13.91 -3.67 12.96
C SER A 132 13.89 -5.20 12.79
N SER A 133 13.07 -5.71 11.85
CA SER A 133 13.00 -7.14 11.55
C SER A 133 14.16 -7.66 10.67
N TYR A 134 14.97 -6.76 10.12
CA TYR A 134 16.15 -7.12 9.31
C TYR A 134 17.40 -7.03 10.17
N ASP A 135 17.92 -8.17 10.58
CA ASP A 135 19.17 -8.26 11.35
C ASP A 135 20.38 -8.26 10.40
N LEU A 136 20.69 -7.10 9.84
CA LEU A 136 21.82 -6.91 8.94
C LEU A 136 23.00 -6.30 9.66
N CYS A 137 24.18 -6.84 9.38
CA CYS A 137 25.45 -6.34 9.91
C CYS A 137 25.69 -4.88 9.51
N ASN A 138 26.13 -4.06 10.46
CA ASN A 138 26.70 -2.76 10.18
C ASN A 138 28.11 -2.91 9.55
N ALA A 139 28.72 -1.79 9.12
CA ALA A 139 30.02 -1.86 8.45
C ALA A 139 31.13 -2.50 9.29
N ARG A 140 31.14 -2.26 10.62
CA ARG A 140 32.11 -2.83 11.55
C ARG A 140 31.89 -4.33 11.75
N GLU A 141 30.63 -4.74 11.96
CA GLU A 141 30.26 -6.15 12.12
C GLU A 141 30.55 -6.95 10.84
N LYS A 142 30.27 -6.37 9.68
CA LYS A 142 30.59 -6.98 8.39
C LYS A 142 32.09 -7.20 8.25
N LEU A 143 32.91 -6.19 8.52
CA LEU A 143 34.37 -6.29 8.44
C LEU A 143 34.91 -7.35 9.38
N GLN A 144 34.38 -7.43 10.62
CA GLN A 144 34.73 -8.45 11.59
C GLN A 144 34.36 -9.85 11.11
N ALA A 145 33.14 -10.02 10.55
CA ALA A 145 32.72 -11.29 10.00
C ALA A 145 33.61 -11.74 8.82
N GLU A 146 33.94 -10.81 7.91
CA GLU A 146 34.87 -11.08 6.81
C GLU A 146 36.27 -11.48 7.31
N TYR A 147 36.77 -10.82 8.34
CA TYR A 147 38.06 -11.17 8.97
C TYR A 147 38.04 -12.57 9.58
N LEU A 148 37.00 -12.89 10.35
CA LEU A 148 36.82 -14.21 10.97
C LEU A 148 36.60 -15.32 9.94
N ALA A 149 36.01 -15.00 8.80
CA ALA A 149 35.81 -15.92 7.68
C ALA A 149 37.09 -16.13 6.83
N GLY A 150 38.21 -15.47 7.18
CA GLY A 150 39.49 -15.64 6.48
C GLY A 150 39.63 -14.86 5.17
N PHE A 151 38.75 -13.87 4.88
CA PHE A 151 38.83 -13.06 3.64
C PHE A 151 40.12 -12.23 3.55
N TYR A 152 40.81 -12.00 4.66
CA TYR A 152 42.02 -11.20 4.74
C TYR A 152 43.25 -12.04 5.08
N THR A 153 43.20 -13.35 4.87
CA THR A 153 44.31 -14.27 5.12
C THR A 153 44.65 -15.09 3.88
N THR A 154 45.95 -15.24 3.59
CA THR A 154 46.47 -16.07 2.50
C THR A 154 47.80 -16.69 2.88
N GLU A 155 48.18 -17.78 2.21
CA GLU A 155 49.46 -18.43 2.42
C GLU A 155 50.64 -17.71 1.70
N SER A 156 50.31 -16.83 0.76
CA SER A 156 51.31 -16.05 -0.01
C SER A 156 51.70 -14.78 0.76
N ALA A 157 52.94 -14.62 1.12
CA ALA A 157 53.42 -13.46 1.86
C ALA A 157 53.25 -12.13 1.07
N THR A 158 53.35 -12.15 -0.25
CA THR A 158 53.17 -10.97 -1.09
C THR A 158 51.73 -10.53 -1.11
N ASP A 159 50.79 -11.49 -1.23
CA ASP A 159 49.34 -11.22 -1.28
C ASP A 159 48.84 -10.86 0.11
N GLN A 160 49.45 -11.39 1.18
CA GLN A 160 49.08 -11.04 2.55
C GLN A 160 49.30 -9.53 2.82
N MET A 161 50.39 -8.94 2.36
CA MET A 161 50.61 -7.50 2.53
C MET A 161 49.54 -6.66 1.85
N ALA A 162 49.08 -7.07 0.68
CA ALA A 162 47.98 -6.39 -0.02
C ALA A 162 46.64 -6.52 0.72
N LEU A 163 46.34 -7.70 1.29
CA LEU A 163 45.16 -7.94 2.11
C LEU A 163 45.18 -7.14 3.41
N ASP A 164 46.32 -7.05 4.08
CA ASP A 164 46.48 -6.25 5.31
C ASP A 164 46.27 -4.75 5.02
N GLN A 165 46.76 -4.28 3.90
CA GLN A 165 46.51 -2.89 3.48
C GLN A 165 45.04 -2.66 3.18
N LYS A 166 44.38 -3.57 2.49
CA LYS A 166 42.94 -3.50 2.21
C LYS A 166 42.11 -3.50 3.51
N TYR A 167 42.45 -4.35 4.45
CA TYR A 167 41.82 -4.38 5.77
C TYR A 167 41.98 -3.04 6.51
N SER A 168 43.21 -2.52 6.56
CA SER A 168 43.51 -1.25 7.20
C SER A 168 42.78 -0.08 6.56
N ASP A 169 42.61 -0.08 5.22
CA ASP A 169 41.84 0.92 4.50
C ASP A 169 40.35 0.86 4.84
N MET A 170 39.79 -0.34 4.99
CA MET A 170 38.44 -0.53 5.44
C MET A 170 38.22 -0.04 6.88
N VAL A 171 39.12 -0.36 7.80
CA VAL A 171 39.07 0.15 9.17
C VAL A 171 39.06 1.68 9.17
N ARG A 172 39.98 2.32 8.45
CA ARG A 172 40.05 3.80 8.37
C ARG A 172 38.75 4.41 7.82
N ARG A 173 38.13 3.81 6.83
CA ARG A 173 36.83 4.29 6.28
C ARG A 173 35.74 4.19 7.33
N ILE A 174 35.67 3.10 8.07
CA ILE A 174 34.69 2.90 9.15
C ILE A 174 34.89 3.92 10.27
N GLU A 175 36.15 4.16 10.67
CA GLU A 175 36.51 5.17 11.69
C GLU A 175 36.19 6.61 11.21
N ALA A 176 36.30 6.86 9.91
CA ALA A 176 35.85 8.12 9.29
C ALA A 176 34.30 8.26 9.19
N GLY A 177 33.55 7.31 9.75
CA GLY A 177 32.09 7.35 9.80
C GLY A 177 31.37 6.72 8.61
N VAL A 178 32.08 6.00 7.74
CA VAL A 178 31.42 5.27 6.65
C VAL A 178 30.71 4.05 7.24
N ASN A 179 29.40 4.18 7.36
CA ASN A 179 28.53 3.08 7.78
C ASN A 179 27.33 3.05 6.81
N THR A 180 27.42 2.18 5.80
CA THR A 180 26.39 2.13 4.78
C THR A 180 25.38 1.05 5.09
N TYR A 181 24.28 1.44 5.73
CA TYR A 181 23.11 0.59 5.88
C TYR A 181 22.22 0.76 4.63
N TRP A 182 22.42 -0.12 3.66
CA TRP A 182 21.83 0.02 2.32
C TRP A 182 20.31 -0.04 2.31
N LEU A 183 19.69 -0.72 3.27
CA LEU A 183 18.22 -0.76 3.37
C LEU A 183 17.60 0.61 3.69
N GLU A 184 18.30 1.43 4.46
CA GLU A 184 17.81 2.77 4.82
C GLU A 184 17.91 3.76 3.65
N LYS A 185 18.89 3.59 2.76
CA LYS A 185 19.20 4.57 1.70
C LYS A 185 18.05 4.84 0.72
N PRO A 186 17.31 3.83 0.21
CA PRO A 186 16.20 4.05 -0.70
C PRO A 186 14.90 4.42 0.02
N LEU A 187 14.85 4.29 1.35
CA LEU A 187 13.62 4.46 2.13
C LEU A 187 13.54 5.86 2.74
N ARG A 188 12.35 6.36 2.85
CA ARG A 188 12.03 7.61 3.53
C ARG A 188 10.63 7.52 4.14
N ILE A 189 10.40 8.31 5.16
CA ILE A 189 9.08 8.44 5.77
C ILE A 189 8.14 9.07 4.75
N GLY A 190 7.04 8.39 4.46
CA GLY A 190 5.93 8.90 3.66
C GLY A 190 4.96 9.68 4.54
N THR A 191 4.45 10.79 4.04
CA THR A 191 3.41 11.57 4.70
C THR A 191 2.28 11.83 3.73
N GLY A 192 1.04 11.54 4.15
CA GLY A 192 -0.19 11.83 3.42
C GLY A 192 -1.09 12.75 4.23
N GLN A 193 -1.87 13.58 3.55
CA GLN A 193 -2.88 14.43 4.19
C GLN A 193 -4.19 14.30 3.40
N LYS A 194 -5.30 14.14 4.12
CA LYS A 194 -6.64 14.13 3.55
C LYS A 194 -7.51 15.13 4.29
N HIS A 195 -8.16 15.99 3.53
CA HIS A 195 -9.06 17.01 4.07
C HIS A 195 -10.42 16.89 3.40
N SER A 196 -11.47 16.83 4.18
CA SER A 196 -12.86 16.77 3.71
C SER A 196 -13.65 17.90 4.36
N LEU A 197 -14.41 18.64 3.57
CA LEU A 197 -15.34 19.65 4.03
C LEU A 197 -16.74 19.29 3.52
N TYR A 198 -17.63 19.00 4.44
CA TYR A 198 -19.01 18.66 4.13
C TYR A 198 -19.95 19.73 4.69
N MET A 199 -20.89 20.16 3.85
CA MET A 199 -21.92 21.13 4.22
C MET A 199 -23.29 20.53 3.94
N GLU A 200 -24.15 20.52 4.93
CA GLU A 200 -25.53 20.05 4.81
C GLU A 200 -26.50 21.08 5.39
N GLY A 201 -27.72 21.09 4.90
CA GLY A 201 -28.78 21.95 5.38
C GLY A 201 -29.80 22.28 4.31
N GLY A 202 -31.04 22.52 4.70
CA GLY A 202 -32.15 22.89 3.81
C GLY A 202 -33.45 23.12 4.58
#